data_3238a425d6d95e40de5ab3b63bced60b
#
_entry.id   3238a425d6d95e40de5ab3b63bced60b
#
_cell.length_a   1.000
_cell.length_b   1.000
_cell.length_c   1.000
_cell.angle_alpha   90.00
_cell.angle_beta   90.00
_cell.angle_gamma   90.00
#
_symmetry.space_group_name_H-M   'P 1'
#
loop_
_entity.id
_entity.type
_entity.pdbx_description
1 polymer ?
#
loop_
_entity_poly.entity_id
_entity_poly.type
_entity_poly.pdbx_seq_one_letter_code
_entity_poly.pdbx_strand_id
1 'polypeptide(L)'
;VPRTDPTDKYTFRVLWSDDDSEFVGLCAEFPSLSWLAASREAALAGIVKTVRQAVRDMVTDGEVPPAPLTDRTYSGIFKVRVPALVHRNLVIEAAEAGVSLNRLVSAKLAHG
;
A
#
# COMPACT_ATOMS: atom_id res chain seq x y z
N VAL A 1 -14.61 16.29 21.52
CA VAL A 1 -13.52 16.00 20.60
C VAL A 1 -14.08 15.23 19.41
N PRO A 2 -13.96 15.77 18.22
CA PRO A 2 -14.44 15.04 17.06
C PRO A 2 -13.70 13.69 16.94
N ARG A 3 -14.47 12.65 16.75
CA ARG A 3 -13.90 11.33 16.48
C ARG A 3 -13.21 11.36 15.11
N THR A 4 -11.98 10.90 15.07
CA THR A 4 -11.32 10.67 13.79
C THR A 4 -12.02 9.50 13.10
N ASP A 5 -12.58 9.74 11.93
CA ASP A 5 -13.12 8.68 11.09
C ASP A 5 -11.95 7.78 10.68
N PRO A 6 -12.04 6.44 10.82
CA PRO A 6 -10.97 5.55 10.34
C PRO A 6 -10.58 5.82 8.90
N THR A 7 -11.53 6.23 8.07
CA THR A 7 -11.30 6.59 6.67
C THR A 7 -10.28 7.72 6.53
N ASP A 8 -10.22 8.65 7.48
CA ASP A 8 -9.27 9.78 7.44
C ASP A 8 -7.82 9.32 7.51
N LYS A 9 -7.56 8.13 8.07
CA LYS A 9 -6.22 7.57 8.20
C LYS A 9 -5.88 6.55 7.12
N TYR A 10 -6.82 6.21 6.26
CA TYR A 10 -6.55 5.27 5.17
C TYR A 10 -5.62 5.88 4.14
N THR A 11 -4.94 5.02 3.41
CA THR A 11 -3.93 5.40 2.43
C THR A 11 -4.56 5.52 1.06
N PHE A 12 -4.79 6.75 0.63
CA PHE A 12 -5.35 7.05 -0.69
C PHE A 12 -4.26 7.50 -1.65
N ARG A 13 -4.43 7.19 -2.91
CA ARG A 13 -3.60 7.74 -3.97
C ARG A 13 -4.41 7.93 -5.23
N VAL A 14 -3.95 8.87 -6.05
CA VAL A 14 -4.55 9.18 -7.34
C VAL A 14 -3.45 9.16 -8.38
N LEU A 15 -3.71 8.52 -9.51
CA LEU A 15 -2.78 8.47 -10.62
C LEU A 15 -3.54 8.51 -11.95
N TRP A 16 -2.80 8.79 -13.01
CA TRP A 16 -3.35 8.77 -14.35
C TRP A 16 -3.45 7.32 -14.86
N SER A 17 -4.59 6.98 -15.47
CA SER A 17 -4.78 5.70 -16.14
C SER A 17 -4.83 5.92 -17.65
N ASP A 18 -3.81 5.47 -18.35
CA ASP A 18 -3.77 5.57 -19.82
C ASP A 18 -4.89 4.75 -20.47
N ASP A 19 -5.16 3.59 -19.91
CA ASP A 19 -6.19 2.69 -20.45
C ASP A 19 -7.58 3.32 -20.40
N ASP A 20 -7.86 4.09 -19.37
CA ASP A 20 -9.18 4.71 -19.17
C ASP A 20 -9.22 6.16 -19.61
N SER A 21 -8.07 6.76 -19.91
CA SER A 21 -7.93 8.20 -20.22
C SER A 21 -8.55 9.07 -19.13
N GLU A 22 -8.40 8.66 -17.89
CA GLU A 22 -8.92 9.35 -16.71
C GLU A 22 -7.98 9.16 -15.53
N PHE A 23 -8.20 9.96 -14.49
CA PHE A 23 -7.55 9.73 -13.20
C PHE A 23 -8.25 8.61 -12.44
N VAL A 24 -7.48 7.80 -11.74
CA VAL A 24 -8.02 6.73 -10.89
C VAL A 24 -7.65 6.98 -9.43
N GLY A 25 -8.65 6.94 -8.56
CA GLY A 25 -8.48 6.97 -7.11
C GLY A 25 -8.45 5.56 -6.55
N LEU A 26 -7.49 5.29 -5.67
CA LEU A 26 -7.26 3.97 -5.06
C LEU A 26 -7.10 4.12 -3.55
N CYS A 27 -7.36 3.03 -2.83
CA CYS A 27 -7.15 2.95 -1.39
C CYS A 27 -6.42 1.63 -1.07
N ALA A 28 -5.30 1.73 -0.37
CA ALA A 28 -4.48 0.55 -0.06
C ALA A 28 -5.22 -0.45 0.84
N GLU A 29 -6.05 0.03 1.76
CA GLU A 29 -6.82 -0.83 2.67
C GLU A 29 -8.02 -1.50 1.99
N PHE A 30 -8.43 -1.03 0.82
CA PHE A 30 -9.52 -1.57 0.01
C PHE A 30 -9.05 -1.74 -1.44
N PRO A 31 -8.16 -2.70 -1.71
CA PRO A 31 -7.52 -2.81 -3.03
C PRO A 31 -8.47 -3.18 -4.17
N SER A 32 -9.68 -3.66 -3.86
CA SER A 32 -10.69 -3.98 -4.88
C SER A 32 -11.52 -2.77 -5.30
N LEU A 33 -11.42 -1.64 -4.59
CA LEU A 33 -12.19 -0.44 -4.89
C LEU A 33 -11.35 0.56 -5.69
N SER A 34 -12.00 1.21 -6.63
CA SER A 34 -11.38 2.28 -7.42
C SER A 34 -12.46 3.28 -7.87
N TRP A 35 -12.02 4.47 -8.25
CA TRP A 35 -12.92 5.49 -8.77
C TRP A 35 -12.24 6.27 -9.90
N LEU A 36 -12.86 6.30 -11.07
CA LEU A 36 -12.36 7.04 -12.22
C LEU A 36 -13.01 8.41 -12.28
N ALA A 37 -12.23 9.42 -12.64
CA ALA A 37 -12.74 10.78 -12.79
C ALA A 37 -11.85 11.60 -13.73
N ALA A 38 -12.42 12.68 -14.25
CA ALA A 38 -11.72 13.54 -15.20
C ALA A 38 -10.64 14.42 -14.56
N SER A 39 -10.67 14.60 -13.23
CA SER A 39 -9.67 15.40 -12.49
C SER A 39 -9.16 14.64 -11.29
N ARG A 40 -7.95 15.02 -10.81
CA ARG A 40 -7.37 14.44 -9.61
C ARG A 40 -8.28 14.64 -8.39
N GLU A 41 -8.80 15.84 -8.26
CA GLU A 41 -9.67 16.21 -7.13
C GLU A 41 -10.96 15.38 -7.12
N ALA A 42 -11.55 15.18 -8.28
CA ALA A 42 -12.75 14.36 -8.40
C ALA A 42 -12.46 12.89 -8.16
N ALA A 43 -11.30 12.40 -8.60
CA ALA A 43 -10.89 11.01 -8.35
C ALA A 43 -10.68 10.76 -6.85
N LEU A 44 -10.02 11.68 -6.15
CA LEU A 44 -9.82 11.58 -4.71
C LEU A 44 -11.16 11.65 -3.97
N ALA A 45 -12.00 12.61 -4.28
CA ALA A 45 -13.31 12.73 -3.64
C ALA A 45 -14.16 11.48 -3.85
N GLY A 46 -14.11 10.92 -5.06
CA GLY A 46 -14.88 9.72 -5.41
C GLY A 46 -14.43 8.48 -4.67
N ILE A 47 -13.10 8.23 -4.60
CA ILE A 47 -12.61 7.06 -3.89
C ILE A 47 -12.84 7.18 -2.38
N VAL A 48 -12.67 8.36 -1.80
CA VAL A 48 -12.94 8.58 -0.38
C VAL A 48 -14.41 8.29 -0.06
N LYS A 49 -15.32 8.78 -0.88
CA LYS A 49 -16.76 8.55 -0.72
C LYS A 49 -17.09 7.06 -0.83
N THR A 50 -16.50 6.37 -1.81
CA THR A 50 -16.73 4.94 -2.04
C THR A 50 -16.25 4.12 -0.84
N VAL A 51 -15.07 4.42 -0.32
CA VAL A 51 -14.51 3.73 0.85
C VAL A 51 -15.33 4.01 2.11
N ARG A 52 -15.76 5.25 2.31
CA ARG A 52 -16.64 5.59 3.45
C ARG A 52 -17.94 4.80 3.41
N GLN A 53 -18.51 4.65 2.23
CA GLN A 53 -19.74 3.85 2.09
C GLN A 53 -19.47 2.37 2.38
N ALA A 54 -18.35 1.83 1.89
CA ALA A 54 -17.97 0.45 2.18
C ALA A 54 -17.80 0.22 3.69
N VAL A 55 -17.15 1.15 4.38
CA VAL A 55 -16.98 1.06 5.84
C VAL A 55 -18.33 1.08 6.56
N ARG A 56 -19.24 1.97 6.16
CA ARG A 56 -20.59 2.02 6.75
C ARG A 56 -21.35 0.72 6.53
N ASP A 57 -21.25 0.15 5.34
CA ASP A 57 -21.92 -1.11 5.02
C ASP A 57 -21.34 -2.25 5.84
N MET A 58 -20.03 -2.31 6.01
CA MET A 58 -19.36 -3.31 6.86
C MET A 58 -19.83 -3.21 8.30
N VAL A 59 -19.86 -2.01 8.87
CA VAL A 59 -20.31 -1.80 10.25
C VAL A 59 -21.77 -2.24 10.42
N THR A 60 -22.62 -1.89 9.46
CA THR A 60 -24.04 -2.32 9.47
C THR A 60 -24.17 -3.83 9.45
N ASP A 61 -23.31 -4.51 8.70
CA ASP A 61 -23.33 -5.98 8.58
C ASP A 61 -22.61 -6.68 9.73
N GLY A 62 -22.10 -5.94 10.71
CA GLY A 62 -21.38 -6.51 11.85
C GLY A 62 -19.93 -6.87 11.54
N GLU A 63 -19.39 -6.42 10.41
CA GLU A 63 -18.01 -6.63 10.03
C GLU A 63 -17.12 -5.54 10.60
N VAL A 64 -15.86 -5.88 10.88
CA VAL A 64 -14.87 -4.91 11.36
C VAL A 64 -14.10 -4.35 10.17
N PRO A 65 -14.16 -3.02 9.94
CA PRO A 65 -13.35 -2.41 8.88
C PRO A 65 -11.85 -2.64 9.11
N PRO A 66 -11.04 -2.68 8.05
CA PRO A 66 -9.60 -2.85 8.22
C PRO A 66 -8.98 -1.68 9.00
N ALA A 67 -7.99 -2.00 9.82
CA ALA A 67 -7.21 -0.96 10.49
C ALA A 67 -6.38 -0.20 9.45
N PRO A 68 -6.22 1.13 9.61
CA PRO A 68 -5.33 1.88 8.73
C PRO A 68 -3.92 1.29 8.74
N LEU A 69 -3.30 1.16 7.58
CA LEU A 69 -1.95 0.60 7.47
C LEU A 69 -0.93 1.41 8.25
N THR A 70 -1.13 2.72 8.36
CA THR A 70 -0.25 3.61 9.12
C THR A 70 -0.36 3.44 10.63
N ASP A 71 -1.42 2.81 11.13
CA ASP A 71 -1.60 2.56 12.56
C ASP A 71 -0.96 1.23 13.01
N ARG A 72 -0.54 0.39 12.07
CA ARG A 72 0.10 -0.89 12.39
C ARG A 72 1.52 -0.67 12.89
N THR A 73 1.92 -1.52 13.84
CA THR A 73 3.31 -1.57 14.29
C THR A 73 4.09 -2.53 13.39
N TYR A 74 5.21 -2.07 12.87
CA TYR A 74 6.06 -2.86 11.99
C TYR A 74 7.37 -3.18 12.68
N SER A 75 7.74 -4.47 12.72
CA SER A 75 8.96 -4.93 13.37
C SER A 75 10.23 -4.62 12.56
N GLY A 76 10.10 -4.40 11.27
CA GLY A 76 11.23 -4.32 10.35
C GLY A 76 11.72 -5.68 9.88
N ILE A 77 11.07 -6.77 10.31
CA ILE A 77 11.46 -8.15 9.92
C ILE A 77 10.35 -8.74 9.05
N PHE A 78 10.70 -9.18 7.87
CA PHE A 78 9.78 -9.87 6.97
C PHE A 78 10.56 -10.83 6.09
N LYS A 79 9.89 -11.82 5.54
CA LYS A 79 10.49 -12.82 4.64
C LYS A 79 10.14 -12.52 3.21
N VAL A 80 11.13 -12.68 2.33
CA VAL A 80 10.94 -12.59 0.89
C VAL A 80 11.43 -13.88 0.25
N ARG A 81 10.62 -14.44 -0.63
CA ARG A 81 11.04 -15.57 -1.46
C ARG A 81 11.43 -15.06 -2.83
N VAL A 82 12.61 -15.43 -3.27
CA VAL A 82 13.14 -15.07 -4.59
C VAL A 82 13.58 -16.34 -5.31
N PRO A 83 13.73 -16.30 -6.64
CA PRO A 83 14.33 -17.44 -7.37
C PRO A 83 15.70 -17.79 -6.79
N ALA A 84 16.04 -19.09 -6.81
CA ALA A 84 17.31 -19.58 -6.26
C ALA A 84 18.52 -18.86 -6.87
N LEU A 85 18.48 -18.53 -8.15
CA LEU A 85 19.55 -17.81 -8.82
C LEU A 85 19.75 -16.42 -8.24
N VAL A 86 18.67 -15.71 -7.93
CA VAL A 86 18.74 -14.37 -7.29
C VAL A 86 19.35 -14.48 -5.91
N HIS A 87 18.95 -15.46 -5.12
CA HIS A 87 19.53 -15.72 -3.80
C HIS A 87 21.04 -15.98 -3.90
N ARG A 88 21.45 -16.87 -4.82
CA ARG A 88 22.86 -17.17 -5.06
C ARG A 88 23.66 -15.90 -5.41
N ASN A 89 23.15 -15.11 -6.34
CA ASN A 89 23.84 -13.90 -6.79
C ASN A 89 23.99 -12.88 -5.66
N LEU A 90 22.98 -12.75 -4.81
CA LEU A 90 23.05 -11.86 -3.65
C LEU A 90 24.12 -12.33 -2.64
N VAL A 91 24.19 -13.65 -2.40
CA VAL A 91 25.21 -14.21 -1.49
C VAL A 91 26.63 -13.95 -2.03
N ILE A 92 26.83 -14.14 -3.32
CA ILE A 92 28.13 -13.87 -3.96
C ILE A 92 28.50 -12.40 -3.85
N GLU A 93 27.56 -11.51 -4.17
CA GLU A 93 27.78 -10.07 -4.10
C GLU A 93 28.12 -9.61 -2.68
N ALA A 94 27.40 -10.12 -1.68
CA ALA A 94 27.68 -9.80 -0.28
C ALA A 94 29.07 -10.27 0.15
N ALA A 95 29.46 -11.49 -0.25
CA ALA A 95 30.79 -12.03 0.05
C ALA A 95 31.90 -11.18 -0.58
N GLU A 96 31.74 -10.80 -1.84
CA GLU A 96 32.72 -9.96 -2.55
C GLU A 96 32.83 -8.56 -1.94
N ALA A 97 31.71 -8.01 -1.45
CA ALA A 97 31.67 -6.72 -0.80
C ALA A 97 32.12 -6.75 0.67
N GLY A 98 32.31 -7.95 1.24
CA GLY A 98 32.70 -8.10 2.64
C GLY A 98 31.60 -7.70 3.63
N VAL A 99 30.34 -7.81 3.25
CA VAL A 99 29.20 -7.48 4.12
C VAL A 99 28.27 -8.68 4.26
N SER A 100 27.40 -8.64 5.28
CA SER A 100 26.39 -9.69 5.45
C SER A 100 25.33 -9.59 4.35
N LEU A 101 24.67 -10.74 4.07
CA LEU A 101 23.57 -10.78 3.12
C LEU A 101 22.45 -9.79 3.54
N ASN A 102 22.09 -9.78 4.81
CA ASN A 102 21.07 -8.88 5.33
C ASN A 102 21.44 -7.40 5.09
N ARG A 103 22.70 -7.05 5.32
CA ARG A 103 23.17 -5.69 5.12
C ARG A 103 23.09 -5.27 3.64
N LEU A 104 23.51 -6.16 2.75
CA LEU A 104 23.44 -5.90 1.32
C LEU A 104 22.01 -5.71 0.85
N VAL A 105 21.13 -6.65 1.23
CA VAL A 105 19.72 -6.61 0.82
C VAL A 105 19.02 -5.38 1.41
N SER A 106 19.28 -5.07 2.69
CA SER A 106 18.72 -3.89 3.34
C SER A 106 19.11 -2.60 2.60
N ALA A 107 20.37 -2.49 2.19
CA ALA A 107 20.84 -1.32 1.43
C ALA A 107 20.15 -1.22 0.07
N LYS A 108 20.01 -2.35 -0.63
CA LYS A 108 19.33 -2.37 -1.93
C LYS A 108 17.86 -1.96 -1.81
N LEU A 109 17.16 -2.45 -0.78
CA LEU A 109 15.76 -2.10 -0.55
C LEU A 109 15.57 -0.63 -0.16
N ALA A 110 16.50 -0.07 0.60
CA ALA A 110 16.45 1.33 1.00
C ALA A 110 16.63 2.29 -0.18
N HIS A 111 17.30 1.87 -1.23
CA HIS A 111 17.53 2.66 -2.45
C HIS A 111 16.49 2.41 -3.54
N GLY A 112 15.59 1.45 -3.29
CA GLY A 112 14.52 1.15 -4.23
C GLY A 112 13.61 2.31 -4.46
#